data_1529f4f743b76ab87f979b4da763ffc9
#
_entry.id   1529f4f743b76ab87f979b4da763ffc9
#
_cell.length_a   1.000
_cell.length_b   1.000
_cell.length_c   1.000
_cell.angle_alpha   90.00
_cell.angle_beta   90.00
_cell.angle_gamma   90.00
#
_symmetry.space_group_name_H-M   'P 1'
#
loop_
_entity.id
_entity.type
_entity.pdbx_description
1 polymer ?
#
loop_
_entity_poly.entity_id
_entity_poly.type
_entity_poly.pdbx_seq_one_letter_code
_entity_poly.pdbx_strand_id
1 'polypeptide(L)'
;MKSILCYGDSNTFGSNPAGLPVRHPYSVRWPGRLQALLGEEFLVIEEGMGGRTTVWDDPLEPGRRGLDFLPVALQSHRPLDLVILSLGTNDCKTIFHASPRAITRGMQCLMDTVRRFSYGPGVPVPEILIISPIHMGPKVADSVFGVFDEESARKAEQLAPLYEQLARQYRCGFLDGAKYGFPGPDQLHMTAEGHKALAEAVAGKVKEMLGEGKS
;
A
#
# COMPACT_ATOMS: atom_id res chain seq x y z
N MET A 1 -2.74 23.40 -1.77
CA MET A 1 -3.21 22.03 -2.04
C MET A 1 -2.08 21.09 -1.72
N LYS A 2 -2.30 20.09 -0.85
CA LYS A 2 -1.30 19.09 -0.45
C LYS A 2 -1.42 17.86 -1.34
N SER A 3 -0.31 17.31 -1.82
CA SER A 3 -0.27 16.18 -2.74
C SER A 3 0.11 14.87 -2.03
N ILE A 4 -0.70 13.83 -2.20
CA ILE A 4 -0.56 12.53 -1.55
C ILE A 4 -0.42 11.45 -2.63
N LEU A 5 0.70 10.72 -2.64
CA LEU A 5 0.92 9.57 -3.51
C LEU A 5 0.52 8.29 -2.78
N CYS A 6 -0.46 7.55 -3.31
CA CYS A 6 -0.88 6.24 -2.82
C CYS A 6 -0.21 5.14 -3.65
N TYR A 7 0.99 4.70 -3.25
CA TYR A 7 1.77 3.69 -3.94
C TYR A 7 1.52 2.30 -3.36
N GLY A 8 0.90 1.42 -4.15
CA GLY A 8 0.49 0.10 -3.65
C GLY A 8 0.25 -0.95 -4.74
N ASP A 9 -0.33 -2.06 -4.32
CA ASP A 9 -0.64 -3.22 -5.15
C ASP A 9 -2.09 -3.21 -5.68
N SER A 10 -2.64 -4.40 -5.93
CA SER A 10 -4.02 -4.59 -6.41
C SER A 10 -5.07 -4.04 -5.45
N ASN A 11 -4.83 -4.02 -4.15
CA ASN A 11 -5.74 -3.43 -3.17
C ASN A 11 -5.77 -1.89 -3.26
N THR A 12 -4.67 -1.27 -3.68
CA THR A 12 -4.65 0.17 -4.00
C THR A 12 -5.22 0.45 -5.40
N PHE A 13 -4.93 -0.41 -6.38
CA PHE A 13 -5.57 -0.37 -7.69
C PHE A 13 -7.09 -0.51 -7.59
N GLY A 14 -7.57 -1.28 -6.61
CA GLY A 14 -8.98 -1.53 -6.36
C GLY A 14 -9.51 -2.70 -7.17
N SER A 15 -8.75 -3.81 -7.25
CA SER A 15 -9.24 -5.07 -7.84
C SER A 15 -10.51 -5.52 -7.14
N ASN A 16 -11.52 -5.92 -7.94
CA ASN A 16 -12.79 -6.35 -7.42
C ASN A 16 -12.76 -7.86 -7.11
N PRO A 17 -12.93 -8.27 -5.84
CA PRO A 17 -12.90 -9.68 -5.47
C PRO A 17 -14.03 -10.52 -6.06
N ALA A 18 -15.08 -9.90 -6.59
CA ALA A 18 -16.15 -10.59 -7.32
C ALA A 18 -15.84 -10.83 -8.80
N GLY A 19 -14.69 -10.37 -9.29
CA GLY A 19 -14.20 -10.56 -10.65
C GLY A 19 -14.68 -9.50 -11.64
N LEU A 20 -15.95 -9.15 -11.67
CA LEU A 20 -16.48 -8.13 -12.58
C LEU A 20 -17.30 -7.06 -11.84
N PRO A 21 -17.15 -5.78 -12.21
CA PRO A 21 -16.07 -5.27 -13.09
C PRO A 21 -14.69 -5.56 -12.49
N VAL A 22 -13.68 -5.73 -13.31
CA VAL A 22 -12.30 -6.10 -12.87
C VAL A 22 -11.74 -5.14 -11.82
N ARG A 23 -12.12 -3.88 -11.91
CA ARG A 23 -11.71 -2.81 -10.99
C ARG A 23 -12.95 -2.14 -10.39
N HIS A 24 -12.96 -1.92 -9.09
CA HIS A 24 -13.99 -1.10 -8.44
C HIS A 24 -14.05 0.32 -9.05
N PRO A 25 -15.23 0.96 -9.10
CA PRO A 25 -15.36 2.37 -9.46
C PRO A 25 -14.48 3.27 -8.58
N TYR A 26 -14.08 4.44 -9.10
CA TYR A 26 -13.26 5.41 -8.36
C TYR A 26 -13.84 5.75 -6.98
N SER A 27 -15.15 5.97 -6.91
CA SER A 27 -15.86 6.28 -5.67
C SER A 27 -15.89 5.16 -4.63
N VAL A 28 -15.48 3.94 -5.01
CA VAL A 28 -15.42 2.76 -4.12
C VAL A 28 -14.00 2.49 -3.64
N ARG A 29 -12.98 2.68 -4.51
CA ARG A 29 -11.58 2.45 -4.16
C ARG A 29 -11.14 3.35 -3.02
N TRP A 30 -10.30 2.82 -2.10
CA TRP A 30 -9.89 3.59 -0.93
C TRP A 30 -9.15 4.91 -1.26
N PRO A 31 -8.31 5.02 -2.32
CA PRO A 31 -7.72 6.32 -2.65
C PRO A 31 -8.75 7.33 -3.17
N GLY A 32 -9.70 6.89 -4.00
CA GLY A 32 -10.78 7.74 -4.48
C GLY A 32 -11.73 8.21 -3.36
N ARG A 33 -12.02 7.32 -2.40
CA ARG A 33 -12.75 7.71 -1.18
C ARG A 33 -11.95 8.66 -0.30
N LEU A 34 -10.64 8.42 -0.18
CA LEU A 34 -9.73 9.31 0.54
C LEU A 34 -9.78 10.73 -0.04
N GLN A 35 -9.74 10.86 -1.38
CA GLN A 35 -9.90 12.14 -2.04
C GLN A 35 -11.21 12.83 -1.64
N ALA A 36 -12.33 12.11 -1.65
CA ALA A 36 -13.62 12.66 -1.25
C ALA A 36 -13.67 13.09 0.22
N LEU A 37 -13.01 12.34 1.13
CA LEU A 37 -12.96 12.63 2.56
C LEU A 37 -12.04 13.80 2.93
N LEU A 38 -11.00 14.04 2.13
CA LEU A 38 -10.04 15.12 2.36
C LEU A 38 -10.43 16.42 1.66
N GLY A 39 -11.27 16.36 0.62
CA GLY A 39 -11.74 17.54 -0.10
C GLY A 39 -10.69 18.16 -1.04
N GLU A 40 -10.94 19.41 -1.45
CA GLU A 40 -10.17 20.12 -2.49
C GLU A 40 -8.80 20.63 -2.02
N GLU A 41 -8.56 20.63 -0.71
CA GLU A 41 -7.25 21.02 -0.17
C GLU A 41 -6.16 19.97 -0.41
N PHE A 42 -6.56 18.77 -0.81
CA PHE A 42 -5.68 17.66 -1.09
C PHE A 42 -5.84 17.14 -2.52
N LEU A 43 -4.74 16.67 -3.10
CA LEU A 43 -4.70 15.89 -4.34
C LEU A 43 -4.24 14.47 -3.99
N VAL A 44 -5.12 13.49 -4.16
CA VAL A 44 -4.80 12.07 -3.95
C VAL A 44 -4.49 11.41 -5.29
N ILE A 45 -3.27 10.91 -5.43
CA ILE A 45 -2.75 10.29 -6.65
C ILE A 45 -2.73 8.77 -6.46
N GLU A 46 -3.46 8.04 -7.30
CA GLU A 46 -3.50 6.58 -7.27
C GLU A 46 -2.37 5.98 -8.11
N GLU A 47 -1.46 5.26 -7.46
CA GLU A 47 -0.38 4.47 -8.07
C GLU A 47 -0.47 3.01 -7.63
N GLY A 48 -1.67 2.42 -7.73
CA GLY A 48 -1.91 0.99 -7.49
C GLY A 48 -1.65 0.16 -8.74
N MET A 49 -0.95 -0.99 -8.59
CA MET A 49 -0.71 -1.94 -9.67
C MET A 49 -0.87 -3.38 -9.17
N GLY A 50 -1.70 -4.17 -9.86
CA GLY A 50 -1.89 -5.59 -9.55
C GLY A 50 -0.56 -6.35 -9.51
N GLY A 51 -0.40 -7.25 -8.55
CA GLY A 51 0.80 -8.07 -8.42
C GLY A 51 2.06 -7.34 -7.91
N ARG A 52 2.02 -6.02 -7.65
CA ARG A 52 3.21 -5.26 -7.23
C ARG A 52 3.79 -5.80 -5.92
N THR A 53 5.06 -6.13 -5.95
CA THR A 53 5.89 -6.49 -4.79
C THR A 53 6.64 -5.28 -4.25
N THR A 54 7.34 -5.43 -3.13
CA THR A 54 8.30 -4.41 -2.68
C THR A 54 9.56 -4.40 -3.56
N VAL A 55 10.34 -5.49 -3.57
CA VAL A 55 11.66 -5.55 -4.20
C VAL A 55 11.90 -6.79 -5.06
N TRP A 56 10.95 -7.71 -5.15
CA TRP A 56 11.10 -8.95 -5.91
C TRP A 56 10.61 -8.80 -7.34
N ASP A 57 11.40 -9.29 -8.28
CA ASP A 57 10.91 -9.56 -9.63
C ASP A 57 10.03 -10.79 -9.62
N ASP A 58 8.85 -10.67 -10.20
CA ASP A 58 7.94 -11.81 -10.34
C ASP A 58 8.20 -12.49 -11.68
N PRO A 59 8.71 -13.73 -11.70
CA PRO A 59 9.00 -14.43 -12.94
C PRO A 59 7.75 -14.81 -13.74
N LEU A 60 6.58 -14.85 -13.09
CA LEU A 60 5.29 -15.15 -13.72
C LEU A 60 4.60 -13.89 -14.24
N GLU A 61 4.89 -12.74 -13.65
CA GLU A 61 4.28 -11.45 -13.96
C GLU A 61 5.37 -10.36 -14.03
N PRO A 62 6.06 -10.20 -15.17
CA PRO A 62 7.14 -9.20 -15.32
C PRO A 62 6.68 -7.78 -14.99
N GLY A 63 7.60 -6.97 -14.45
CA GLY A 63 7.35 -5.57 -14.14
C GLY A 63 6.59 -5.34 -12.82
N ARG A 64 6.63 -6.29 -11.88
CA ARG A 64 5.96 -6.16 -10.57
C ARG A 64 6.84 -5.59 -9.46
N ARG A 65 8.14 -5.43 -9.69
CA ARG A 65 9.08 -4.93 -8.71
C ARG A 65 8.82 -3.45 -8.40
N GLY A 66 8.26 -3.16 -7.24
CA GLY A 66 7.87 -1.81 -6.84
C GLY A 66 9.06 -0.86 -6.71
N LEU A 67 10.23 -1.36 -6.31
CA LEU A 67 11.44 -0.54 -6.17
C LEU A 67 11.87 0.13 -7.48
N ASP A 68 11.61 -0.48 -8.63
CA ASP A 68 12.01 0.08 -9.94
C ASP A 68 11.08 1.21 -10.40
N PHE A 69 9.79 1.12 -10.05
CA PHE A 69 8.79 2.10 -10.47
C PHE A 69 8.59 3.25 -9.48
N LEU A 70 8.98 3.06 -8.21
CA LEU A 70 8.80 4.11 -7.20
C LEU A 70 9.55 5.42 -7.57
N PRO A 71 10.83 5.40 -8.00
CA PRO A 71 11.52 6.62 -8.43
C PRO A 71 10.82 7.33 -9.60
N VAL A 72 10.21 6.57 -10.53
CA VAL A 72 9.45 7.12 -11.65
C VAL A 72 8.20 7.83 -11.14
N ALA A 73 7.44 7.20 -10.24
CA ALA A 73 6.26 7.81 -9.63
C ALA A 73 6.61 9.08 -8.83
N LEU A 74 7.68 9.04 -8.02
CA LEU A 74 8.16 10.21 -7.29
C LEU A 74 8.53 11.35 -8.23
N GLN A 75 9.24 11.06 -9.33
CA GLN A 75 9.63 12.06 -10.32
C GLN A 75 8.44 12.68 -11.04
N SER A 76 7.45 11.87 -11.39
CA SER A 76 6.28 12.29 -12.18
C SER A 76 5.30 13.13 -11.36
N HIS A 77 5.22 12.88 -10.06
CA HIS A 77 4.19 13.48 -9.20
C HIS A 77 4.70 14.52 -8.20
N ARG A 78 6.02 14.78 -8.15
CA ARG A 78 6.56 15.83 -7.27
C ARG A 78 6.06 17.24 -7.64
N PRO A 79 5.89 18.17 -6.71
CA PRO A 79 6.15 18.01 -5.27
C PRO A 79 5.08 17.19 -4.56
N LEU A 80 5.49 16.41 -3.55
CA LEU A 80 4.62 15.57 -2.73
C LEU A 80 4.73 15.99 -1.26
N ASP A 81 3.62 15.98 -0.53
CA ASP A 81 3.59 16.19 0.91
C ASP A 81 3.61 14.87 1.68
N LEU A 82 3.03 13.81 1.10
CA LEU A 82 2.95 12.48 1.71
C LEU A 82 3.08 11.38 0.65
N VAL A 83 3.84 10.35 0.97
CA VAL A 83 3.87 9.07 0.24
C VAL A 83 3.30 7.97 1.14
N ILE A 84 2.22 7.36 0.71
CA ILE A 84 1.61 6.19 1.37
C ILE A 84 2.12 4.95 0.65
N LEU A 85 2.84 4.07 1.37
CA LEU A 85 3.34 2.80 0.87
C LEU A 85 2.46 1.66 1.40
N SER A 86 1.68 1.02 0.52
CA SER A 86 0.75 -0.07 0.86
C SER A 86 1.11 -1.31 0.04
N LEU A 87 2.13 -2.04 0.48
CA LEU A 87 2.70 -3.20 -0.20
C LEU A 87 3.09 -4.30 0.81
N GLY A 88 3.32 -5.51 0.29
CA GLY A 88 3.74 -6.68 1.06
C GLY A 88 2.89 -7.92 0.82
N THR A 89 1.66 -7.77 0.32
CA THR A 89 0.78 -8.90 0.00
C THR A 89 1.43 -9.84 -1.01
N ASN A 90 1.90 -9.30 -2.13
CA ASN A 90 2.48 -10.10 -3.21
C ASN A 90 3.86 -10.67 -2.87
N ASP A 91 4.55 -10.07 -1.93
CA ASP A 91 5.82 -10.57 -1.40
C ASP A 91 5.64 -11.89 -0.63
N CYS A 92 4.41 -12.16 -0.16
CA CYS A 92 4.07 -13.43 0.51
C CYS A 92 3.88 -14.60 -0.45
N LYS A 93 3.87 -14.39 -1.77
CA LYS A 93 3.76 -15.47 -2.76
C LYS A 93 4.77 -16.58 -2.48
N THR A 94 4.35 -17.84 -2.65
CA THR A 94 5.17 -19.03 -2.39
C THR A 94 6.46 -19.05 -3.19
N ILE A 95 6.42 -18.53 -4.42
CA ILE A 95 7.54 -18.50 -5.36
C ILE A 95 8.76 -17.69 -4.88
N PHE A 96 8.56 -16.74 -3.96
CA PHE A 96 9.67 -15.91 -3.46
C PHE A 96 10.37 -16.51 -2.24
N HIS A 97 9.76 -17.45 -1.53
CA HIS A 97 10.30 -18.03 -0.29
C HIS A 97 10.77 -16.98 0.73
N ALA A 98 10.20 -15.77 0.66
CA ALA A 98 10.60 -14.66 1.50
C ALA A 98 10.05 -14.82 2.94
N SER A 99 10.88 -14.53 3.93
CA SER A 99 10.44 -14.45 5.32
C SER A 99 9.76 -13.09 5.59
N PRO A 100 8.89 -12.96 6.62
CA PRO A 100 8.30 -11.68 6.99
C PRO A 100 9.33 -10.58 7.26
N ARG A 101 10.50 -10.93 7.82
CA ARG A 101 11.61 -9.98 8.03
C ARG A 101 12.24 -9.54 6.71
N ALA A 102 12.38 -10.43 5.72
CA ALA A 102 12.89 -10.08 4.40
C ALA A 102 11.90 -9.14 3.67
N ILE A 103 10.59 -9.40 3.77
CA ILE A 103 9.54 -8.53 3.23
C ILE A 103 9.60 -7.14 3.88
N THR A 104 9.74 -7.08 5.21
CA THR A 104 9.93 -5.81 5.94
C THR A 104 11.18 -5.05 5.46
N ARG A 105 12.26 -5.78 5.14
CA ARG A 105 13.45 -5.16 4.56
C ARG A 105 13.18 -4.60 3.17
N GLY A 106 12.33 -5.25 2.38
CA GLY A 106 11.84 -4.73 1.10
C GLY A 106 11.08 -3.42 1.28
N MET A 107 10.16 -3.33 2.23
CA MET A 107 9.48 -2.09 2.59
C MET A 107 10.47 -0.99 3.01
N GLN A 108 11.49 -1.34 3.80
CA GLN A 108 12.55 -0.40 4.18
C GLN A 108 13.29 0.16 2.95
N CYS A 109 13.58 -0.65 1.94
CA CYS A 109 14.21 -0.17 0.70
C CYS A 109 13.35 0.88 -0.02
N LEU A 110 12.01 0.70 -0.04
CA LEU A 110 11.10 1.70 -0.60
C LEU A 110 11.13 3.00 0.22
N MET A 111 11.09 2.91 1.55
CA MET A 111 11.16 4.10 2.43
C MET A 111 12.49 4.84 2.26
N ASP A 112 13.60 4.12 2.15
CA ASP A 112 14.92 4.69 1.88
C ASP A 112 14.94 5.39 0.51
N THR A 113 14.27 4.83 -0.49
CA THR A 113 14.11 5.44 -1.81
C THR A 113 13.37 6.77 -1.71
N VAL A 114 12.22 6.82 -1.02
CA VAL A 114 11.49 8.08 -0.79
C VAL A 114 12.37 9.12 -0.11
N ARG A 115 13.12 8.74 0.93
CA ARG A 115 13.95 9.69 1.70
C ARG A 115 15.17 10.21 0.95
N ARG A 116 15.76 9.39 0.08
CA ARG A 116 17.00 9.74 -0.65
C ARG A 116 16.74 10.31 -2.05
N PHE A 117 15.48 10.28 -2.48
CA PHE A 117 15.11 10.82 -3.79
C PHE A 117 15.34 12.33 -3.84
N SER A 118 15.81 12.83 -4.99
CA SER A 118 16.02 14.25 -5.20
C SER A 118 14.74 14.93 -5.70
N TYR A 119 14.05 15.61 -4.81
CA TYR A 119 12.83 16.33 -5.15
C TYR A 119 13.07 17.68 -5.84
N GLY A 120 14.31 18.18 -5.83
CA GLY A 120 14.72 19.46 -6.40
C GLY A 120 15.06 20.51 -5.33
N PRO A 121 15.71 21.60 -5.74
CA PRO A 121 16.12 22.65 -4.81
C PRO A 121 14.93 23.26 -4.05
N GLY A 122 15.03 23.28 -2.72
CA GLY A 122 14.00 23.87 -1.86
C GLY A 122 12.71 23.04 -1.69
N VAL A 123 12.61 21.86 -2.34
CA VAL A 123 11.45 20.98 -2.17
C VAL A 123 11.72 20.01 -1.00
N PRO A 124 10.86 20.00 0.04
CA PRO A 124 11.05 19.11 1.17
C PRO A 124 10.85 17.64 0.78
N VAL A 125 11.47 16.75 1.54
CA VAL A 125 11.19 15.31 1.46
C VAL A 125 9.79 15.06 2.03
N PRO A 126 8.90 14.34 1.33
CA PRO A 126 7.56 14.06 1.82
C PRO A 126 7.55 13.22 3.10
N GLU A 127 6.52 13.37 3.89
CA GLU A 127 6.23 12.44 4.98
C GLU A 127 5.92 11.05 4.40
N ILE A 128 6.09 10.02 5.23
CA ILE A 128 5.81 8.63 4.84
C ILE A 128 4.75 8.04 5.76
N LEU A 129 3.75 7.38 5.18
CA LEU A 129 2.82 6.50 5.87
C LEU A 129 2.97 5.09 5.30
N ILE A 130 3.24 4.10 6.15
CA ILE A 130 3.21 2.70 5.72
C ILE A 130 1.93 2.02 6.20
N ILE A 131 1.31 1.27 5.30
CA ILE A 131 0.11 0.47 5.58
C ILE A 131 0.50 -1.01 5.43
N SER A 132 0.31 -1.80 6.50
CA SER A 132 0.50 -3.25 6.39
C SER A 132 -0.60 -3.88 5.53
N PRO A 133 -0.33 -5.03 4.87
CA PRO A 133 -1.36 -5.77 4.14
C PRO A 133 -2.58 -6.08 5.00
N ILE A 134 -3.73 -6.22 4.35
CA ILE A 134 -4.89 -6.89 4.96
C ILE A 134 -4.58 -8.37 5.16
N HIS A 135 -5.29 -9.03 6.07
CA HIS A 135 -5.20 -10.48 6.17
C HIS A 135 -5.80 -11.15 4.92
N MET A 136 -5.18 -12.23 4.48
CA MET A 136 -5.74 -13.10 3.45
C MET A 136 -6.88 -13.91 4.03
N GLY A 137 -7.86 -14.28 3.21
CA GLY A 137 -8.94 -15.15 3.64
C GLY A 137 -8.47 -16.58 3.91
N PRO A 138 -9.21 -17.36 4.72
CA PRO A 138 -8.79 -18.70 5.17
C PRO A 138 -8.71 -19.74 4.06
N LYS A 139 -9.25 -19.44 2.88
CA LYS A 139 -9.23 -20.31 1.70
C LYS A 139 -8.31 -19.77 0.59
N VAL A 140 -7.31 -18.96 0.92
CA VAL A 140 -6.43 -18.37 -0.09
C VAL A 140 -5.65 -19.43 -0.86
N ALA A 141 -5.35 -20.57 -0.25
CA ALA A 141 -4.71 -21.71 -0.93
C ALA A 141 -5.55 -22.31 -2.06
N ASP A 142 -6.88 -22.22 -1.95
CA ASP A 142 -7.83 -22.69 -2.97
C ASP A 142 -8.15 -21.61 -4.01
N SER A 143 -7.53 -20.43 -3.90
CA SER A 143 -7.79 -19.30 -4.79
C SER A 143 -7.25 -19.56 -6.20
N VAL A 144 -7.86 -18.89 -7.18
CA VAL A 144 -7.47 -18.97 -8.60
C VAL A 144 -6.06 -18.46 -8.89
N PHE A 145 -5.43 -17.78 -7.93
CA PHE A 145 -4.09 -17.21 -8.11
C PHE A 145 -2.98 -18.27 -8.14
N GLY A 146 -3.15 -19.41 -7.43
CA GLY A 146 -2.23 -20.55 -7.47
C GLY A 146 -0.82 -20.31 -6.91
N VAL A 147 -0.58 -19.11 -6.34
CA VAL A 147 0.74 -18.68 -5.82
C VAL A 147 0.70 -18.26 -4.36
N PHE A 148 -0.43 -18.45 -3.71
CA PHE A 148 -0.63 -18.23 -2.27
C PHE A 148 -1.09 -19.51 -1.60
N ASP A 149 -0.68 -19.69 -0.35
CA ASP A 149 -1.03 -20.81 0.51
C ASP A 149 -1.25 -20.34 1.96
N GLU A 150 -1.45 -21.26 2.87
CA GLU A 150 -1.63 -20.96 4.30
C GLU A 150 -0.37 -20.33 4.91
N GLU A 151 0.83 -20.64 4.38
CA GLU A 151 2.06 -20.00 4.82
C GLU A 151 2.10 -18.54 4.37
N SER A 152 1.60 -18.25 3.17
CA SER A 152 1.42 -16.87 2.67
C SER A 152 0.52 -16.05 3.59
N ALA A 153 -0.60 -16.62 4.03
CA ALA A 153 -1.51 -15.99 4.98
C ALA A 153 -0.82 -15.71 6.33
N ARG A 154 -0.12 -16.72 6.89
CA ARG A 154 0.66 -16.55 8.13
C ARG A 154 1.77 -15.50 8.03
N LYS A 155 2.41 -15.36 6.87
CA LYS A 155 3.40 -14.30 6.63
C LYS A 155 2.75 -12.92 6.66
N ALA A 156 1.61 -12.76 5.98
CA ALA A 156 0.88 -11.49 5.94
C ALA A 156 0.48 -11.01 7.35
N GLU A 157 0.01 -11.91 8.21
CA GLU A 157 -0.34 -11.61 9.60
C GLU A 157 0.85 -11.10 10.43
N GLN A 158 2.08 -11.55 10.12
CA GLN A 158 3.29 -11.15 10.82
C GLN A 158 3.83 -9.78 10.37
N LEU A 159 3.34 -9.21 9.26
CA LEU A 159 3.89 -7.96 8.73
C LEU A 159 3.49 -6.73 9.55
N ALA A 160 2.27 -6.70 10.11
CA ALA A 160 1.80 -5.53 10.84
C ALA A 160 2.73 -5.13 12.02
N PRO A 161 3.08 -6.01 12.97
CA PRO A 161 4.00 -5.65 14.06
C PRO A 161 5.41 -5.31 13.57
N LEU A 162 5.88 -5.93 12.50
CA LEU A 162 7.20 -5.64 11.92
C LEU A 162 7.22 -4.26 11.24
N TYR A 163 6.16 -3.91 10.51
CA TYR A 163 6.01 -2.60 9.88
C TYR A 163 5.83 -1.50 10.93
N GLU A 164 5.09 -1.76 12.01
CA GLU A 164 4.98 -0.82 13.12
C GLU A 164 6.35 -0.52 13.75
N GLN A 165 7.16 -1.56 13.99
CA GLN A 165 8.53 -1.39 14.49
C GLN A 165 9.39 -0.58 13.53
N LEU A 166 9.30 -0.85 12.21
CA LEU A 166 10.01 -0.11 11.17
C LEU A 166 9.57 1.36 11.15
N ALA A 167 8.26 1.63 11.23
CA ALA A 167 7.72 2.98 11.28
C ALA A 167 8.24 3.79 12.46
N ARG A 168 8.33 3.18 13.64
CA ARG A 168 8.92 3.80 14.84
C ARG A 168 10.40 4.16 14.62
N GLN A 169 11.19 3.26 14.04
CA GLN A 169 12.60 3.51 13.70
C GLN A 169 12.78 4.67 12.73
N TYR A 170 11.89 4.75 11.76
CA TYR A 170 11.89 5.80 10.74
C TYR A 170 11.14 7.07 11.17
N ARG A 171 10.49 7.08 12.33
CA ARG A 171 9.65 8.20 12.80
C ARG A 171 8.63 8.62 11.72
N CYS A 172 7.94 7.66 11.14
CA CYS A 172 6.91 7.88 10.13
C CYS A 172 5.56 7.31 10.57
N GLY A 173 4.50 7.56 9.79
CA GLY A 173 3.17 7.04 10.06
C GLY A 173 3.08 5.53 9.83
N PHE A 174 2.23 4.86 10.62
CA PHE A 174 1.85 3.47 10.44
C PHE A 174 0.35 3.28 10.59
N LEU A 175 -0.21 2.40 9.77
CA LEU A 175 -1.57 1.91 9.88
C LEU A 175 -1.60 0.39 9.67
N ASP A 176 -2.26 -0.33 10.57
CA ASP A 176 -2.51 -1.76 10.39
C ASP A 176 -3.71 -1.96 9.46
N GLY A 177 -3.45 -2.31 8.21
CA GLY A 177 -4.48 -2.48 7.18
C GLY A 177 -5.49 -3.59 7.52
N ALA A 178 -5.06 -4.62 8.25
CA ALA A 178 -5.93 -5.72 8.63
C ALA A 178 -7.06 -5.35 9.61
N LYS A 179 -6.92 -4.22 10.29
CA LYS A 179 -8.00 -3.72 11.18
C LYS A 179 -9.17 -3.10 10.41
N TYR A 180 -8.97 -2.75 9.16
CA TYR A 180 -9.92 -1.97 8.36
C TYR A 180 -10.28 -2.65 7.04
N GLY A 181 -9.32 -3.31 6.39
CA GLY A 181 -9.53 -4.02 5.12
C GLY A 181 -9.98 -5.46 5.34
N PHE A 182 -11.01 -5.90 4.61
CA PHE A 182 -11.53 -7.26 4.68
C PHE A 182 -11.44 -7.93 3.31
N PRO A 183 -10.92 -9.18 3.23
CA PRO A 183 -10.85 -9.91 1.97
C PRO A 183 -12.26 -10.31 1.51
N GLY A 184 -12.48 -10.26 0.22
CA GLY A 184 -13.70 -10.70 -0.43
C GLY A 184 -13.68 -12.18 -0.83
N PRO A 185 -14.58 -12.58 -1.74
CA PRO A 185 -14.73 -13.97 -2.17
C PRO A 185 -13.46 -14.61 -2.71
N ASP A 186 -12.57 -13.84 -3.35
CA ASP A 186 -11.29 -14.31 -3.89
C ASP A 186 -10.21 -14.50 -2.83
N GLN A 187 -10.50 -14.22 -1.56
CA GLN A 187 -9.63 -14.42 -0.40
C GLN A 187 -8.41 -13.46 -0.34
N LEU A 188 -8.29 -12.50 -1.25
CA LEU A 188 -7.11 -11.66 -1.39
C LEU A 188 -7.43 -10.16 -1.49
N HIS A 189 -8.45 -9.79 -2.27
CA HIS A 189 -8.78 -8.40 -2.53
C HIS A 189 -9.89 -7.89 -1.62
N MET A 190 -9.82 -6.59 -1.29
CA MET A 190 -10.77 -5.95 -0.38
C MET A 190 -12.17 -5.85 -0.96
N THR A 191 -13.18 -6.05 -0.08
CA THR A 191 -14.57 -5.70 -0.36
C THR A 191 -14.75 -4.17 -0.44
N ALA A 192 -15.90 -3.72 -0.96
CA ALA A 192 -16.26 -2.30 -0.97
C ALA A 192 -16.31 -1.69 0.45
N GLU A 193 -16.75 -2.46 1.44
CA GLU A 193 -16.77 -2.08 2.85
C GLU A 193 -15.36 -1.95 3.41
N GLY A 194 -14.46 -2.88 3.05
CA GLY A 194 -13.04 -2.80 3.41
C GLY A 194 -12.36 -1.56 2.84
N HIS A 195 -12.62 -1.25 1.59
CA HIS A 195 -12.15 -0.01 0.96
C HIS A 195 -12.66 1.24 1.68
N LYS A 196 -13.93 1.25 2.11
CA LYS A 196 -14.52 2.36 2.87
C LYS A 196 -13.83 2.54 4.22
N ALA A 197 -13.74 1.48 5.01
CA ALA A 197 -13.16 1.54 6.35
C ALA A 197 -11.67 1.93 6.32
N LEU A 198 -10.91 1.39 5.35
CA LEU A 198 -9.51 1.77 5.17
C LEU A 198 -9.36 3.26 4.79
N ALA A 199 -10.21 3.77 3.88
CA ALA A 199 -10.17 5.17 3.48
C ALA A 199 -10.44 6.12 4.67
N GLU A 200 -11.41 5.80 5.52
CA GLU A 200 -11.75 6.56 6.73
C GLU A 200 -10.57 6.58 7.72
N ALA A 201 -9.94 5.42 7.96
CA ALA A 201 -8.77 5.32 8.83
C ALA A 201 -7.56 6.10 8.27
N VAL A 202 -7.30 5.99 6.95
CA VAL A 202 -6.22 6.73 6.29
C VAL A 202 -6.49 8.23 6.35
N ALA A 203 -7.74 8.68 6.13
CA ALA A 203 -8.09 10.11 6.22
C ALA A 203 -7.82 10.69 7.61
N GLY A 204 -8.14 9.93 8.67
CA GLY A 204 -7.80 10.32 10.04
C GLY A 204 -6.29 10.45 10.23
N LYS A 205 -5.52 9.49 9.72
CA LYS A 205 -4.05 9.49 9.83
C LYS A 205 -3.40 10.62 9.02
N VAL A 206 -3.91 10.90 7.83
CA VAL A 206 -3.45 12.03 7.00
C VAL A 206 -3.67 13.37 7.72
N LYS A 207 -4.84 13.56 8.32
CA LYS A 207 -5.15 14.79 9.09
C LYS A 207 -4.24 14.94 10.30
N GLU A 208 -3.91 13.83 11.00
CA GLU A 208 -2.93 13.83 12.11
C GLU A 208 -1.52 14.24 11.62
N MET A 209 -1.09 13.71 10.46
CA MET A 209 0.26 13.92 9.94
C MET A 209 0.43 15.28 9.26
N LEU A 210 -0.56 15.71 8.48
CA LEU A 210 -0.49 16.92 7.64
C LEU A 210 -1.43 18.05 8.09
N GLY A 211 -2.26 17.84 9.14
CA GLY A 211 -3.17 18.86 9.64
C GLY A 211 -2.46 20.11 10.18
N GLU A 212 -3.14 21.23 10.20
CA GLU A 212 -2.66 22.49 10.74
C GLU A 212 -2.40 22.35 12.26
N GLY A 213 -1.13 22.33 12.65
CA GLY A 213 -0.72 22.20 14.06
C GLY A 213 0.73 21.85 14.28
N LYS A 214 1.52 21.63 13.22
CA LYS A 214 2.97 21.46 13.29
C LYS A 214 3.68 22.68 12.69
N SER A 215 3.59 23.82 13.38
CA SER A 215 4.48 24.96 13.19
C SER A 215 5.53 24.97 14.31
#